data_dcf91b5529e3e235b75bc995b700ef4e
#
_entry.id   dcf91b5529e3e235b75bc995b700ef4e
#
_cell.length_a   1.000
_cell.length_b   1.000
_cell.length_c   1.000
_cell.angle_alpha   90.00
_cell.angle_beta   90.00
_cell.angle_gamma   90.00
#
_symmetry.space_group_name_H-M   'P 1'
#
loop_
_entity.id
_entity.type
_entity.pdbx_description
1 polymer ?
#
loop_
_entity_poly.entity_id
_entity_poly.type
_entity_poly.pdbx_seq_one_letter_code
_entity_poly.pdbx_strand_id
1 'polypeptide(L)'
;MGITGTQSIAAQNVQNAVKELKKHTGLPIAVGFGIKTRQDVADVTSFSDAAVVGSAVVNVIEQSLDVNGEGSAKTISDVLALVRDLAAGTRGKRIA
;
A
#
# COMPACT_ATOMS: atom_id res chain seq x y z
N MET A 1 9.85 -9.61 -7.02
CA MET A 1 9.09 -9.53 -8.21
C MET A 1 7.66 -9.98 -8.01
N GLY A 2 6.78 -9.33 -8.64
CA GLY A 2 5.40 -9.68 -8.53
C GLY A 2 5.07 -10.86 -9.46
N ILE A 3 4.26 -11.75 -8.99
CA ILE A 3 3.75 -12.81 -9.80
C ILE A 3 2.30 -12.51 -10.04
N THR A 4 1.98 -12.23 -11.28
CA THR A 4 0.64 -11.84 -11.64
C THR A 4 -0.36 -12.96 -11.30
N GLY A 5 -1.38 -12.59 -10.54
CA GLY A 5 -2.41 -13.53 -10.17
C GLY A 5 -2.01 -14.55 -9.12
N THR A 6 -0.78 -14.47 -8.60
CA THR A 6 -0.29 -15.40 -7.60
C THR A 6 0.42 -14.62 -6.51
N GLN A 7 0.07 -14.89 -5.28
CA GLN A 7 0.72 -14.24 -4.16
C GLN A 7 2.12 -14.82 -3.95
N SER A 8 3.06 -13.96 -3.57
CA SER A 8 4.38 -14.41 -3.18
C SER A 8 4.28 -15.17 -1.85
N ILE A 9 5.35 -15.90 -1.51
CA ILE A 9 5.40 -16.61 -0.23
C ILE A 9 5.25 -15.62 0.92
N ALA A 10 5.88 -14.45 0.81
CA ALA A 10 5.79 -13.43 1.85
C ALA A 10 4.35 -12.93 1.99
N ALA A 11 3.67 -12.70 0.89
CA ALA A 11 2.28 -12.25 0.93
C ALA A 11 1.37 -13.32 1.55
N GLN A 12 1.64 -14.58 1.24
CA GLN A 12 0.86 -15.66 1.81
C GLN A 12 1.05 -15.73 3.32
N ASN A 13 2.28 -15.53 3.80
CA ASN A 13 2.56 -15.51 5.22
C ASN A 13 1.85 -14.36 5.92
N VAL A 14 1.80 -13.20 5.28
CA VAL A 14 1.09 -12.05 5.83
C VAL A 14 -0.41 -12.35 5.91
N GLN A 15 -0.97 -12.94 4.87
CA GLN A 15 -2.38 -13.29 4.87
C GLN A 15 -2.69 -14.27 6.01
N ASN A 16 -1.83 -15.26 6.22
CA ASN A 16 -2.03 -16.22 7.30
C ASN A 16 -1.97 -15.53 8.66
N ALA A 17 -1.04 -14.58 8.83
CA ALA A 17 -0.92 -13.84 10.07
C ALA A 17 -2.17 -13.00 10.35
N VAL A 18 -2.71 -12.36 9.32
CA VAL A 18 -3.94 -11.58 9.48
C VAL A 18 -5.09 -12.47 9.88
N LYS A 19 -5.21 -13.64 9.25
CA LYS A 19 -6.25 -14.60 9.61
C LYS A 19 -6.15 -15.00 11.07
N GLU A 20 -4.93 -15.26 11.52
CA GLU A 20 -4.71 -15.66 12.90
C GLU A 20 -5.10 -14.54 13.86
N LEU A 21 -4.68 -13.32 13.56
CA LEU A 21 -5.03 -12.17 14.40
C LEU A 21 -6.53 -11.97 14.48
N LYS A 22 -7.24 -12.14 13.38
CA LYS A 22 -8.68 -11.93 13.36
C LYS A 22 -9.44 -12.91 14.21
N LYS A 23 -8.82 -14.03 14.56
CA LYS A 23 -9.43 -14.98 15.50
C LYS A 23 -9.41 -14.47 16.92
N HIS A 24 -8.53 -13.51 17.22
CA HIS A 24 -8.30 -13.05 18.58
C HIS A 24 -8.76 -11.61 18.83
N THR A 25 -9.17 -10.90 17.80
CA THR A 25 -9.59 -9.52 17.96
C THR A 25 -10.62 -9.13 16.90
N GLY A 26 -11.52 -8.23 17.28
CA GLY A 26 -12.44 -7.63 16.33
C GLY A 26 -11.96 -6.29 15.80
N LEU A 27 -10.75 -5.87 16.18
CA LEU A 27 -10.21 -4.60 15.71
C LEU A 27 -9.84 -4.68 14.24
N PRO A 28 -9.93 -3.54 13.53
CA PRO A 28 -9.46 -3.49 12.15
C PRO A 28 -7.96 -3.78 12.10
N ILE A 29 -7.53 -4.46 11.05
CA ILE A 29 -6.13 -4.82 10.87
C ILE A 29 -5.62 -4.16 9.60
N ALA A 30 -4.55 -3.39 9.75
CA ALA A 30 -3.87 -2.76 8.63
C ALA A 30 -2.55 -3.47 8.37
N VAL A 31 -2.20 -3.62 7.10
CA VAL A 31 -0.96 -4.28 6.70
C VAL A 31 -0.03 -3.26 6.06
N GLY A 32 1.21 -3.18 6.54
CA GLY A 32 2.25 -2.34 5.98
C GLY A 32 3.42 -3.20 5.57
N PHE A 33 3.46 -3.63 4.32
CA PHE A 33 4.42 -4.63 3.91
C PHE A 33 4.72 -4.50 2.42
N GLY A 34 5.75 -3.74 2.07
CA GLY A 34 6.24 -3.69 0.70
C GLY A 34 5.23 -3.26 -0.34
N ILE A 35 4.27 -2.43 0.05
CA ILE A 35 3.19 -2.03 -0.85
C ILE A 35 3.66 -0.86 -1.69
N LYS A 36 3.66 -1.02 -3.01
CA LYS A 36 4.16 -0.02 -3.94
C LYS A 36 3.20 0.30 -5.07
N THR A 37 2.29 -0.59 -5.38
CA THR A 37 1.43 -0.45 -6.56
C THR A 37 -0.03 -0.60 -6.19
N ARG A 38 -0.89 -0.16 -7.12
CA ARG A 38 -2.33 -0.35 -6.96
C ARG A 38 -2.67 -1.82 -6.75
N GLN A 39 -1.99 -2.71 -7.48
CA GLN A 39 -2.26 -4.14 -7.34
C GLN A 39 -1.86 -4.65 -5.97
N ASP A 40 -0.74 -4.15 -5.42
CA ASP A 40 -0.34 -4.52 -4.06
C ASP A 40 -1.42 -4.14 -3.06
N VAL A 41 -1.98 -2.93 -3.22
CA VAL A 41 -3.06 -2.47 -2.35
C VAL A 41 -4.27 -3.37 -2.48
N ALA A 42 -4.65 -3.71 -3.71
CA ALA A 42 -5.79 -4.57 -3.95
C ALA A 42 -5.59 -5.94 -3.30
N ASP A 43 -4.39 -6.50 -3.47
CA ASP A 43 -4.08 -7.81 -2.90
C ASP A 43 -4.19 -7.79 -1.38
N VAL A 44 -3.56 -6.81 -0.75
CA VAL A 44 -3.53 -6.72 0.71
C VAL A 44 -4.92 -6.44 1.27
N THR A 45 -5.68 -5.54 0.66
CA THR A 45 -7.00 -5.21 1.18
C THR A 45 -8.03 -6.29 0.89
N SER A 46 -7.69 -7.29 0.11
CA SER A 46 -8.59 -8.43 -0.09
C SER A 46 -8.70 -9.28 1.18
N PHE A 47 -7.71 -9.24 2.08
CA PHE A 47 -7.74 -10.02 3.30
C PHE A 47 -7.52 -9.19 4.57
N SER A 48 -7.28 -7.90 4.45
CA SER A 48 -7.11 -7.02 5.60
C SER A 48 -8.02 -5.81 5.44
N ASP A 49 -8.08 -5.00 6.49
CA ASP A 49 -9.00 -3.85 6.48
C ASP A 49 -8.37 -2.62 5.83
N ALA A 50 -7.05 -2.55 5.81
CA ALA A 50 -6.36 -1.40 5.24
C ALA A 50 -4.94 -1.77 4.86
N ALA A 51 -4.35 -0.94 4.00
CA ALA A 51 -2.95 -1.03 3.63
C ALA A 51 -2.24 0.24 4.07
N VAL A 52 -1.02 0.09 4.59
CA VAL A 52 -0.19 1.22 4.99
C VAL A 52 0.96 1.33 3.99
N VAL A 53 1.13 2.50 3.42
CA VAL A 53 2.16 2.73 2.41
C VAL A 53 3.14 3.77 2.95
N GLY A 54 4.40 3.41 3.03
CA GLY A 54 5.43 4.30 3.55
C GLY A 54 6.53 4.58 2.54
N SER A 55 7.38 3.57 2.29
CA SER A 55 8.57 3.78 1.48
C SER A 55 8.27 4.24 0.05
N ALA A 56 7.15 3.81 -0.53
CA ALA A 56 6.80 4.24 -1.87
C ALA A 56 6.55 5.74 -1.91
N VAL A 57 5.89 6.28 -0.88
CA VAL A 57 5.65 7.71 -0.78
C VAL A 57 6.97 8.46 -0.57
N VAL A 58 7.81 7.96 0.34
CA VAL A 58 9.10 8.59 0.60
C VAL A 58 9.95 8.61 -0.67
N ASN A 59 9.95 7.54 -1.45
CA ASN A 59 10.72 7.48 -2.69
C ASN A 59 10.24 8.52 -3.71
N VAL A 60 8.94 8.71 -3.83
CA VAL A 60 8.40 9.72 -4.74
C VAL A 60 8.81 11.12 -4.29
N ILE A 61 8.74 11.38 -2.99
CA ILE A 61 9.18 12.66 -2.46
C ILE A 61 10.64 12.90 -2.83
N GLU A 62 11.48 11.91 -2.55
CA GLU A 62 12.91 12.02 -2.78
C GLU A 62 13.23 12.29 -4.24
N GLN A 63 12.58 11.58 -5.15
CA GLN A 63 12.82 11.74 -6.58
C GLN A 63 12.29 13.04 -7.15
N SER A 64 11.38 13.69 -6.44
CA SER A 64 10.77 14.94 -6.91
C SER A 64 11.46 16.18 -6.37
N LEU A 65 12.43 16.03 -5.49
CA LEU A 65 13.14 17.15 -4.92
C LEU A 65 14.07 17.79 -5.94
N ASP A 66 14.32 19.10 -5.77
CA ASP A 66 15.22 19.81 -6.69
C ASP A 66 16.68 19.55 -6.32
N VAL A 67 17.58 20.21 -7.02
CA VAL A 67 19.02 20.00 -6.82
C VAL A 67 19.47 20.38 -5.42
N ASN A 68 18.68 21.20 -4.74
CA ASN A 68 18.99 21.62 -3.36
C ASN A 68 18.31 20.75 -2.32
N GLY A 69 17.61 19.70 -2.76
CA GLY A 69 16.90 18.83 -1.85
C GLY A 69 15.60 19.43 -1.32
N GLU A 70 15.02 20.35 -2.05
CA GLU A 70 13.81 21.05 -1.61
C GLU A 70 12.60 20.60 -2.41
N GLY A 71 11.46 20.58 -1.71
CA GLY A 71 10.21 20.26 -2.35
C GLY A 71 9.66 21.41 -3.18
N SER A 72 8.73 21.09 -4.05
CA SER A 72 8.13 22.06 -4.97
C SER A 72 6.69 21.64 -5.26
N ALA A 73 6.03 22.38 -6.14
CA ALA A 73 4.71 22.01 -6.62
C ALA A 73 4.74 20.62 -7.26
N LYS A 74 5.85 20.27 -7.91
CA LYS A 74 6.01 18.95 -8.51
C LYS A 74 5.98 17.86 -7.44
N THR A 75 6.61 18.11 -6.29
CA THR A 75 6.60 17.15 -5.19
C THR A 75 5.18 16.86 -4.75
N ILE A 76 4.39 17.89 -4.54
CA ILE A 76 3.00 17.74 -4.12
C ILE A 76 2.20 16.98 -5.18
N SER A 77 2.36 17.37 -6.42
CA SER A 77 1.63 16.77 -7.53
C SER A 77 1.96 15.29 -7.67
N ASP A 78 3.25 14.94 -7.57
CA ASP A 78 3.69 13.56 -7.71
C ASP A 78 3.18 12.68 -6.56
N VAL A 79 3.21 13.21 -5.33
CA VAL A 79 2.71 12.46 -4.17
C VAL A 79 1.21 12.23 -4.29
N LEU A 80 0.47 13.27 -4.67
CA LEU A 80 -0.99 13.13 -4.83
C LEU A 80 -1.34 12.14 -5.92
N ALA A 81 -0.57 12.12 -7.02
CA ALA A 81 -0.80 11.17 -8.09
C ALA A 81 -0.58 9.73 -7.60
N LEU A 82 0.49 9.51 -6.84
CA LEU A 82 0.76 8.19 -6.28
C LEU A 82 -0.36 7.75 -5.33
N VAL A 83 -0.75 8.63 -4.41
CA VAL A 83 -1.79 8.28 -3.45
C VAL A 83 -3.10 7.98 -4.16
N ARG A 84 -3.44 8.76 -5.18
CA ARG A 84 -4.65 8.52 -5.95
C ARG A 84 -4.61 7.16 -6.65
N ASP A 85 -3.46 6.82 -7.22
CA ASP A 85 -3.29 5.54 -7.88
C ASP A 85 -3.40 4.38 -6.90
N LEU A 86 -2.73 4.49 -5.75
CA LEU A 86 -2.79 3.44 -4.74
C LEU A 86 -4.21 3.30 -4.18
N ALA A 87 -4.86 4.40 -3.93
CA ALA A 87 -6.22 4.38 -3.39
C ALA A 87 -7.20 3.69 -4.35
N ALA A 88 -6.92 3.75 -5.65
CA ALA A 88 -7.76 3.05 -6.61
C ALA A 88 -7.75 1.54 -6.41
N GLY A 89 -6.72 1.01 -5.76
CA GLY A 89 -6.67 -0.42 -5.43
C GLY A 89 -7.71 -0.84 -4.42
N THR A 90 -8.30 0.11 -3.69
CA THR A 90 -9.33 -0.20 -2.69
C THR A 90 -10.74 -0.14 -3.27
N ARG A 91 -10.90 0.19 -4.53
CA ARG A 91 -12.23 0.46 -5.09
C ARG A 91 -13.16 -0.73 -5.07
N GLY A 92 -12.63 -1.92 -5.15
CA GLY A 92 -13.46 -3.11 -5.05
C GLY A 92 -13.87 -3.42 -3.63
N LYS A 93 -13.29 -2.72 -2.66
CA LYS A 93 -13.57 -2.96 -1.26
C LYS A 93 -14.54 -1.92 -0.75
N ARG A 94 -15.51 -2.37 -0.02
CA ARG A 94 -16.50 -1.48 0.56
C ARG A 94 -15.86 -0.71 1.71
N ILE A 95 -15.91 0.58 1.60
CA ILE A 95 -15.42 1.45 2.67
C ILE A 95 -16.62 2.02 3.39
N ALA A 96 -16.71 1.67 4.63
CA ALA A 96 -17.86 2.10 5.42
C ALA A 96 -17.81 3.58 5.70
#